data_31a41ce6344574462bdf622d767aed9a
#
_entry.id   31a41ce6344574462bdf622d767aed9a
#
_cell.length_a   1.000
_cell.length_b   1.000
_cell.length_c   1.000
_cell.angle_alpha   90.00
_cell.angle_beta   90.00
_cell.angle_gamma   90.00
#
_symmetry.space_group_name_H-M   'P 1'
#
loop_
_entity.id
_entity.type
_entity.pdbx_description
1 polymer ?
#
loop_
_entity_poly.entity_id
_entity_poly.type
_entity_poly.pdbx_seq_one_letter_code
_entity_poly.pdbx_strand_id
1 'polypeptide(L)'
;MTKYGIKRACIAIAVLFAVNIAVITLAQRADAASYKRGSTGSVVSEIQQKLKDWGYYSADVDGVYGSRTEAAVLLFQQKNGLAADGKAGAETLAALGISSEGLIEQNTSGDVALLARLISAEARGESYEGQVAVGAVVMN
;
A
#
# COMPACT_ATOMS: atom_id res chain seq x y z
N MET A 1 15.57 -13.16 -47.73
CA MET A 1 14.78 -12.50 -46.67
C MET A 1 15.12 -11.02 -46.63
N THR A 2 14.17 -10.20 -46.91
CA THR A 2 14.36 -8.76 -46.98
C THR A 2 14.56 -8.16 -45.58
N LYS A 3 15.47 -7.21 -45.45
CA LYS A 3 15.79 -6.49 -44.19
C LYS A 3 14.56 -5.89 -43.50
N TYR A 4 13.46 -5.73 -44.22
CA TYR A 4 12.19 -5.23 -43.69
C TYR A 4 11.36 -6.26 -42.89
N GLY A 5 11.53 -7.55 -43.18
CA GLY A 5 10.82 -8.61 -42.45
C GLY A 5 11.32 -8.78 -41.01
N ILE A 6 12.62 -8.65 -40.80
CA ILE A 6 13.24 -8.78 -39.48
C ILE A 6 12.86 -7.59 -38.58
N LYS A 7 12.84 -6.38 -39.12
CA LYS A 7 12.43 -5.19 -38.37
C LYS A 7 10.97 -5.24 -37.91
N ARG A 8 10.07 -5.74 -38.76
CA ARG A 8 8.65 -5.93 -38.42
C ARG A 8 8.46 -7.04 -37.38
N ALA A 9 9.21 -8.12 -37.48
CA ALA A 9 9.18 -9.20 -36.48
C ALA A 9 9.71 -8.72 -35.12
N CYS A 10 10.79 -7.95 -35.06
CA CYS A 10 11.33 -7.39 -33.84
C CYS A 10 10.37 -6.40 -33.17
N ILE A 11 9.67 -5.59 -33.94
CA ILE A 11 8.67 -4.64 -33.41
C ILE A 11 7.48 -5.40 -32.85
N ALA A 12 7.00 -6.45 -33.52
CA ALA A 12 5.89 -7.28 -33.05
C ALA A 12 6.24 -8.00 -31.73
N ILE A 13 7.45 -8.52 -31.61
CA ILE A 13 7.93 -9.17 -30.39
C ILE A 13 8.09 -8.15 -29.25
N ALA A 14 8.59 -6.96 -29.52
CA ALA A 14 8.73 -5.89 -28.54
C ALA A 14 7.37 -5.42 -28.01
N VAL A 15 6.37 -5.30 -28.87
CA VAL A 15 4.99 -4.93 -28.48
C VAL A 15 4.34 -6.03 -27.65
N LEU A 16 4.51 -7.31 -28.03
CA LEU A 16 4.03 -8.45 -27.25
C LEU A 16 4.68 -8.51 -25.87
N PHE A 17 5.96 -8.21 -25.76
CA PHE A 17 6.70 -8.18 -24.49
C PHE A 17 6.22 -7.01 -23.61
N ALA A 18 6.00 -5.84 -24.18
CA ALA A 18 5.50 -4.67 -23.48
C ALA A 18 4.07 -4.90 -22.93
N VAL A 19 3.20 -5.55 -23.70
CA VAL A 19 1.85 -5.91 -23.26
C VAL A 19 1.88 -6.93 -22.14
N ASN A 20 2.76 -7.93 -22.22
CA ASN A 20 2.92 -8.92 -21.14
C ASN A 20 3.43 -8.29 -19.84
N ILE A 21 4.39 -7.38 -19.92
CA ILE A 21 4.89 -6.66 -18.73
C ILE A 21 3.78 -5.79 -18.13
N ALA A 22 2.99 -5.11 -18.94
CA ALA A 22 1.86 -4.31 -18.48
C ALA A 22 0.78 -5.16 -17.79
N VAL A 23 0.46 -6.34 -18.31
CA VAL A 23 -0.50 -7.27 -17.70
C VAL A 23 0.04 -7.83 -16.38
N ILE A 24 1.32 -8.18 -16.31
CA ILE A 24 1.95 -8.68 -15.08
C ILE A 24 1.99 -7.59 -14.02
N THR A 25 2.29 -6.34 -14.35
CA THR A 25 2.31 -5.23 -13.40
C THR A 25 0.92 -4.84 -12.89
N LEU A 26 -0.13 -4.97 -13.72
CA LEU A 26 -1.50 -4.79 -13.26
C LEU A 26 -1.96 -5.92 -12.32
N ALA A 27 -1.58 -7.16 -12.61
CA ALA A 27 -1.91 -8.31 -11.76
C ALA A 27 -1.23 -8.25 -10.39
N GLN A 28 -0.02 -7.73 -10.31
CA GLN A 28 0.72 -7.59 -9.06
C GLN A 28 0.22 -6.45 -8.16
N ARG A 29 -0.45 -5.45 -8.72
CA ARG A 29 -1.09 -4.38 -7.93
C ARG A 29 -2.35 -4.83 -7.19
N ALA A 30 -2.97 -5.92 -7.62
CA ALA A 30 -4.19 -6.44 -6.99
C ALA A 30 -3.94 -7.20 -5.68
N ASP A 31 -2.72 -7.70 -5.45
CA ASP A 31 -2.39 -8.50 -4.26
C ASP A 31 -1.73 -7.71 -3.12
N ALA A 32 -1.41 -6.43 -3.32
CA ALA A 32 -0.52 -5.69 -2.42
C ALA A 32 -1.12 -5.27 -1.08
N ALA A 33 -2.41 -5.26 -0.89
CA ALA A 33 -3.07 -5.11 0.41
C ALA A 33 -4.55 -5.49 0.27
N SER A 34 -4.90 -6.72 0.51
CA SER A 34 -6.29 -7.12 0.59
C SER A 34 -6.64 -7.61 2.00
N TYR A 35 -7.60 -6.94 2.61
CA TYR A 35 -8.14 -7.34 3.92
C TYR A 35 -9.32 -8.27 3.69
N LYS A 36 -9.28 -9.41 4.34
CA LYS A 36 -10.27 -10.49 4.22
C LYS A 36 -10.61 -11.05 5.59
N ARG A 37 -11.54 -11.97 5.64
CA ARG A 37 -11.88 -12.67 6.89
C ARG A 37 -10.63 -13.22 7.58
N GLY A 38 -10.45 -12.88 8.86
CA GLY A 38 -9.29 -13.20 9.65
C GLY A 38 -8.23 -12.09 9.73
N SER A 39 -8.32 -11.06 8.90
CA SER A 39 -7.45 -9.88 9.04
C SER A 39 -7.82 -9.09 10.29
N THR A 40 -6.81 -8.54 10.95
CA THR A 40 -6.97 -7.72 12.16
C THR A 40 -6.09 -6.49 12.09
N GLY A 41 -6.43 -5.47 12.85
CA GLY A 41 -5.60 -4.27 12.99
C GLY A 41 -6.38 -2.97 12.81
N SER A 42 -5.65 -1.87 12.87
CA SER A 42 -6.22 -0.52 12.79
C SER A 42 -6.86 -0.21 11.44
N VAL A 43 -6.31 -0.75 10.36
CA VAL A 43 -6.90 -0.59 9.01
C VAL A 43 -8.26 -1.29 8.93
N VAL A 44 -8.40 -2.46 9.56
CA VAL A 44 -9.70 -3.15 9.65
C VAL A 44 -10.70 -2.30 10.44
N SER A 45 -10.26 -1.67 11.54
CA SER A 45 -11.09 -0.73 12.30
C SER A 45 -11.51 0.47 11.44
N GLU A 46 -10.61 1.01 10.63
CA GLU A 46 -10.91 2.11 9.73
C GLU A 46 -11.91 1.70 8.63
N ILE A 47 -11.76 0.51 8.04
CA ILE A 47 -12.73 -0.06 7.09
C ILE A 47 -14.10 -0.18 7.75
N GLN A 48 -14.18 -0.76 8.93
CA GLN A 48 -15.43 -0.90 9.70
C GLN A 48 -16.05 0.46 10.01
N GLN A 49 -15.25 1.43 10.44
CA GLN A 49 -15.74 2.79 10.73
C GLN A 49 -16.30 3.46 9.49
N LYS A 50 -15.60 3.42 8.36
CA LYS A 50 -16.09 3.97 7.10
C LYS A 50 -17.39 3.31 6.62
N LEU A 51 -17.46 1.99 6.70
CA LEU A 51 -18.67 1.24 6.35
C LEU A 51 -19.82 1.56 7.29
N LYS A 52 -19.54 1.83 8.56
CA LYS A 52 -20.53 2.25 9.56
C LYS A 52 -21.04 3.66 9.28
N ASP A 53 -20.16 4.60 9.00
CA ASP A 53 -20.50 5.99 8.66
C ASP A 53 -21.40 6.07 7.41
N TRP A 54 -21.22 5.14 6.47
CA TRP A 54 -22.01 5.07 5.25
C TRP A 54 -23.24 4.14 5.35
N GLY A 55 -23.48 3.56 6.53
CA GLY A 55 -24.65 2.74 6.80
C GLY A 55 -24.60 1.30 6.31
N TYR A 56 -23.44 0.81 5.90
CA TYR A 56 -23.26 -0.59 5.47
C TYR A 56 -22.90 -1.53 6.62
N TYR A 57 -22.41 -1.00 7.74
CA TYR A 57 -21.99 -1.77 8.90
C TYR A 57 -22.68 -1.27 10.16
N SER A 58 -23.33 -2.17 10.89
CA SER A 58 -24.11 -1.82 12.08
C SER A 58 -23.54 -2.39 13.39
N ALA A 59 -22.47 -3.17 13.30
CA ALA A 59 -21.83 -3.75 14.47
C ALA A 59 -20.77 -2.82 15.08
N ASP A 60 -20.15 -3.25 16.16
CA ASP A 60 -19.06 -2.51 16.79
C ASP A 60 -17.77 -2.60 15.97
N VAL A 61 -17.00 -1.52 16.02
CA VAL A 61 -15.69 -1.43 15.40
C VAL A 61 -14.68 -2.10 16.33
N ASP A 62 -14.35 -3.34 16.03
CA ASP A 62 -13.49 -4.20 16.86
C ASP A 62 -12.09 -4.46 16.24
N GLY A 63 -11.88 -4.00 14.99
CA GLY A 63 -10.63 -4.23 14.28
C GLY A 63 -10.42 -5.68 13.83
N VAL A 64 -11.46 -6.49 13.84
CA VAL A 64 -11.44 -7.89 13.38
C VAL A 64 -12.32 -8.04 12.16
N TYR A 65 -11.73 -8.48 11.05
CA TYR A 65 -12.47 -8.73 9.81
C TYR A 65 -13.23 -10.06 9.92
N GLY A 66 -14.42 -9.98 10.48
CA GLY A 66 -15.32 -11.11 10.63
C GLY A 66 -16.34 -11.23 9.51
N SER A 67 -17.31 -12.13 9.67
CA SER A 67 -18.39 -12.34 8.71
C SER A 67 -19.28 -11.10 8.51
N ARG A 68 -19.47 -10.29 9.55
CA ARG A 68 -20.23 -9.05 9.45
C ARG A 68 -19.51 -7.98 8.63
N THR A 69 -18.20 -7.87 8.81
CA THR A 69 -17.35 -6.98 8.01
C THR A 69 -17.34 -7.40 6.55
N GLU A 70 -17.19 -8.70 6.29
CA GLU A 70 -17.23 -9.26 4.94
C GLU A 70 -18.58 -8.97 4.24
N ALA A 71 -19.70 -9.19 4.93
CA ALA A 71 -21.03 -8.90 4.39
C ALA A 71 -21.21 -7.40 4.09
N ALA A 72 -20.73 -6.53 4.95
CA ALA A 72 -20.76 -5.08 4.74
C ALA A 72 -19.91 -4.64 3.55
N VAL A 73 -18.71 -5.21 3.40
CA VAL A 73 -17.83 -4.97 2.24
C VAL A 73 -18.48 -5.46 0.95
N LEU A 74 -19.07 -6.65 0.94
CA LEU A 74 -19.82 -7.18 -0.21
C LEU A 74 -20.93 -6.22 -0.64
N LEU A 75 -21.75 -5.77 0.31
CA LEU A 75 -22.84 -4.84 0.03
C LEU A 75 -22.32 -3.50 -0.51
N PHE A 76 -21.25 -2.98 0.08
CA PHE A 76 -20.59 -1.76 -0.37
C PHE A 76 -20.08 -1.92 -1.80
N GLN A 77 -19.38 -3.01 -2.11
CA GLN A 77 -18.86 -3.31 -3.44
C GLN A 77 -19.98 -3.39 -4.49
N GLN A 78 -21.07 -4.08 -4.19
CA GLN A 78 -22.24 -4.18 -5.07
C GLN A 78 -22.87 -2.82 -5.36
N LYS A 79 -23.01 -1.98 -4.33
CA LYS A 79 -23.62 -0.66 -4.47
C LYS A 79 -22.76 0.34 -5.22
N ASN A 80 -21.44 0.17 -5.20
CA ASN A 80 -20.48 1.05 -5.87
C ASN A 80 -19.93 0.49 -7.19
N GLY A 81 -20.47 -0.64 -7.67
CA GLY A 81 -20.07 -1.22 -8.96
C GLY A 81 -18.65 -1.81 -8.94
N LEU A 82 -18.17 -2.19 -7.78
CA LEU A 82 -16.88 -2.86 -7.59
C LEU A 82 -17.03 -4.39 -7.70
N ALA A 83 -15.92 -5.09 -7.87
CA ALA A 83 -15.92 -6.54 -7.78
C ALA A 83 -16.35 -6.99 -6.38
N ALA A 84 -17.54 -7.58 -6.27
CA ALA A 84 -18.13 -8.02 -5.00
C ALA A 84 -17.56 -9.39 -4.59
N ASP A 85 -16.35 -9.39 -4.07
CA ASP A 85 -15.65 -10.59 -3.58
C ASP A 85 -15.58 -10.67 -2.05
N GLY A 86 -16.05 -9.63 -1.35
CA GLY A 86 -16.00 -9.53 0.10
C GLY A 86 -14.61 -9.26 0.68
N LYS A 87 -13.65 -8.93 -0.17
CA LYS A 87 -12.30 -8.56 0.23
C LYS A 87 -12.07 -7.08 0.01
N ALA A 88 -11.54 -6.40 0.99
CA ALA A 88 -11.16 -5.01 0.86
C ALA A 88 -9.80 -4.91 0.19
N GLY A 89 -9.77 -4.93 -1.14
CA GLY A 89 -8.58 -4.71 -1.96
C GLY A 89 -8.34 -3.23 -2.22
N ALA A 90 -7.34 -2.92 -3.03
CA ALA A 90 -6.93 -1.55 -3.33
C ALA A 90 -8.07 -0.68 -3.86
N GLU A 91 -8.90 -1.20 -4.75
CA GLU A 91 -10.06 -0.50 -5.30
C GLU A 91 -11.13 -0.20 -4.24
N THR A 92 -11.41 -1.19 -3.38
CA THR A 92 -12.38 -1.05 -2.29
C THR A 92 -11.88 -0.04 -1.24
N LEU A 93 -10.60 -0.10 -0.89
CA LEU A 93 -9.99 0.85 0.04
C LEU A 93 -10.00 2.27 -0.52
N ALA A 94 -9.66 2.45 -1.79
CA ALA A 94 -9.73 3.74 -2.45
C ALA A 94 -11.16 4.29 -2.49
N ALA A 95 -12.15 3.45 -2.76
CA ALA A 95 -13.57 3.82 -2.75
C ALA A 95 -14.08 4.19 -1.35
N LEU A 96 -13.52 3.57 -0.29
CA LEU A 96 -13.78 3.93 1.11
C LEU A 96 -13.04 5.21 1.54
N GLY A 97 -12.14 5.74 0.71
CA GLY A 97 -11.32 6.89 1.03
C GLY A 97 -10.17 6.57 1.99
N ILE A 98 -9.76 5.32 2.04
CA ILE A 98 -8.60 4.86 2.82
C ILE A 98 -7.39 4.85 1.89
N SER A 99 -6.44 5.77 2.13
CA SER A 99 -5.26 5.88 1.30
C SER A 99 -4.29 4.72 1.57
N SER A 100 -3.77 4.15 0.50
CA SER A 100 -2.76 3.09 0.59
C SER A 100 -1.43 3.56 1.19
N GLU A 101 -1.21 4.87 1.25
CA GLU A 101 -0.03 5.46 1.89
C GLU A 101 -0.01 5.23 3.40
N GLY A 102 -1.16 5.30 4.07
CA GLY A 102 -1.27 4.93 5.48
C GLY A 102 -1.12 3.44 5.77
N LEU A 103 -1.30 2.57 4.77
CA LEU A 103 -1.17 1.12 4.92
C LEU A 103 0.29 0.65 4.96
N ILE A 104 1.18 1.38 4.31
CA ILE A 104 2.61 1.09 4.30
C ILE A 104 3.22 1.45 5.65
N GLU A 105 2.75 2.53 6.28
CA GLU A 105 3.25 2.95 7.59
C GLU A 105 2.92 1.97 8.72
N GLN A 106 1.81 1.25 8.64
CA GLN A 106 1.38 0.38 9.74
C GLN A 106 2.00 -1.02 9.72
N ASN A 107 2.36 -1.55 8.55
CA ASN A 107 3.07 -2.82 8.45
C ASN A 107 4.60 -2.68 8.64
N THR A 108 5.10 -1.45 8.50
CA THR A 108 6.51 -1.13 8.68
C THR A 108 6.78 -0.26 9.90
N SER A 109 5.77 0.02 10.73
CA SER A 109 5.87 0.95 11.85
C SER A 109 6.91 0.59 12.92
N GLY A 110 7.39 -0.64 12.94
CA GLY A 110 8.52 -1.04 13.78
C GLY A 110 9.86 -0.67 13.16
N ASP A 111 10.07 -1.04 11.92
CA ASP A 111 11.40 -1.01 11.30
C ASP A 111 11.71 0.29 10.56
N VAL A 112 10.73 0.90 9.88
CA VAL A 112 10.95 2.14 9.12
C VAL A 112 11.01 3.37 10.03
N ALA A 113 10.22 3.42 11.10
CA ALA A 113 10.34 4.47 12.09
C ALA A 113 11.69 4.43 12.82
N LEU A 114 12.22 3.24 13.05
CA LEU A 114 13.54 3.04 13.61
C LEU A 114 14.63 3.47 12.64
N LEU A 115 14.53 3.11 11.36
CA LEU A 115 15.45 3.54 10.30
C LEU A 115 15.42 5.06 10.08
N ALA A 116 14.26 5.69 10.05
CA ALA A 116 14.14 7.14 9.95
C ALA A 116 14.74 7.86 11.15
N ARG A 117 14.62 7.32 12.36
CA ARG A 117 15.28 7.82 13.56
C ARG A 117 16.80 7.65 13.51
N LEU A 118 17.29 6.52 13.02
CA LEU A 118 18.71 6.27 12.83
C LEU A 118 19.33 7.23 11.81
N ILE A 119 18.70 7.44 10.68
CA ILE A 119 19.16 8.38 9.65
C ILE A 119 19.18 9.82 10.18
N SER A 120 18.15 10.23 10.91
CA SER A 120 18.11 11.55 11.55
C SER A 120 19.15 11.71 12.66
N ALA A 121 19.42 10.66 13.42
CA ALA A 121 20.44 10.65 14.46
C ALA A 121 21.86 10.70 13.86
N GLU A 122 22.12 9.98 12.79
CA GLU A 122 23.41 10.03 12.07
C GLU A 122 23.67 11.39 11.44
N ALA A 123 22.69 12.01 10.80
CA ALA A 123 22.83 13.35 10.24
C ALA A 123 23.10 14.41 11.33
N ARG A 124 22.45 14.30 12.47
CA ARG A 124 22.72 15.16 13.63
C ARG A 124 24.07 14.84 14.29
N GLY A 125 24.45 13.59 14.32
CA GLY A 125 25.72 13.14 14.84
C GLY A 125 26.90 13.70 14.05
N GLU A 126 26.83 13.72 12.74
CA GLU A 126 27.85 14.31 11.88
C GLU A 126 28.02 15.82 12.13
N SER A 127 26.93 16.56 12.20
CA SER A 127 26.97 17.97 12.50
C SER A 127 27.47 18.25 13.93
N TYR A 128 27.15 17.41 14.87
CA TYR A 128 27.61 17.51 16.25
C TYR A 128 29.09 17.17 16.40
N GLU A 129 29.56 16.12 15.76
CA GLU A 129 30.97 15.76 15.74
C GLU A 129 31.84 16.84 15.10
N GLY A 130 31.36 17.44 14.01
CA GLY A 130 32.04 18.60 13.42
C GLY A 130 32.16 19.78 14.40
N GLN A 131 31.13 20.07 15.14
CA GLN A 131 31.13 21.15 16.14
C GLN A 131 32.01 20.82 17.36
N VAL A 132 31.96 19.57 17.82
CA VAL A 132 32.81 19.13 18.94
C VAL A 132 34.29 19.14 18.54
N ALA A 133 34.62 18.70 17.34
CA ALA A 133 36.00 18.76 16.82
C ALA A 133 36.52 20.20 16.74
N VAL A 134 35.72 21.14 16.27
CA VAL A 134 36.05 22.55 16.25
C VAL A 134 36.19 23.09 17.68
N GLY A 135 35.30 22.72 18.58
CA GLY A 135 35.38 23.10 19.99
C GLY A 135 36.62 22.59 20.69
N ALA A 136 37.00 21.35 20.42
CA ALA A 136 38.21 20.74 20.95
C ALA A 136 39.50 21.45 20.46
N VAL A 137 39.52 21.87 19.21
CA VAL A 137 40.65 22.65 18.66
C VAL A 137 40.77 24.02 19.30
N VAL A 138 39.66 24.67 19.57
CA VAL A 138 39.61 25.99 20.22
C VAL A 138 40.03 25.91 21.68
N MET A 139 39.77 24.83 22.35
CA MET A 139 40.15 24.63 23.76
C MET A 139 41.64 24.32 23.97
N ASN A 140 42.34 23.95 22.94
CA ASN A 140 43.75 23.68 22.95
C ASN A 140 44.58 24.89 22.46
#